data_e16dd2cc5af20e2a33486b6c0f71744e
#
_entry.id   e16dd2cc5af20e2a33486b6c0f71744e
#
_cell.length_a   1.000
_cell.length_b   1.000
_cell.length_c   1.000
_cell.angle_alpha   90.00
_cell.angle_beta   90.00
_cell.angle_gamma   90.00
#
_symmetry.space_group_name_H-M   'P 1'
#
loop_
_entity.id
_entity.type
_entity.pdbx_description
1 polymer ?
#
loop_
_entity_poly.entity_id
_entity_poly.type
_entity_poly.pdbx_seq_one_letter_code
_entity_poly.pdbx_strand_id
1 'polypeptide(L)'
;MKPTDLNSFNTLSNLVGKGTTLVVQSTRMDFETNTYISELWKRSNGQWKSFKTGNNNFSNPKFGDKENTVFYIKTNRSVQDKSRSKKTLSTIHMQAGRSIDTIFEVEGGISNYSLSKDGKSMYVITSEWSKEFKNIEDKNSEPMYYENLPFRFDTRGIIYNKRAHVYKVNIRTKKFTKIIDGDTKDIISIESLVEGGKGLVLSFDQYNSKGTMLEEKIGAIESSKIKEIYSKGSMGNLFYYEDELHAVGMRKRFDWPTNTTVLKISNTGNVSYKYRSFDRNIVKAEVNEDILYFLYEDSGKTLLRDGTNNVDLINSDVTIKDFAFNNEQTFVIANSFSNPDEIYELNNGQLTKISKANESFTKKVKTWDCEYERIDTGKSEIDTWGIFVGKDK
;
A
#
# COMPACT_ATOMS: atom_id res chain seq x y z
N MET A 1 -24.37 -15.32 -9.17
CA MET A 1 -23.64 -14.05 -9.33
C MET A 1 -23.57 -13.68 -10.80
N LYS A 2 -23.92 -12.44 -11.16
CA LYS A 2 -23.77 -11.88 -12.51
C LYS A 2 -22.57 -10.91 -12.48
N PRO A 3 -21.88 -10.66 -13.59
CA PRO A 3 -20.77 -9.69 -13.62
C PRO A 3 -21.15 -8.31 -13.05
N THR A 4 -22.39 -7.85 -13.29
CA THR A 4 -22.91 -6.58 -12.79
C THR A 4 -23.07 -6.51 -11.26
N ASP A 5 -23.08 -7.64 -10.57
CA ASP A 5 -23.16 -7.66 -9.09
C ASP A 5 -21.89 -7.09 -8.46
N LEU A 6 -20.75 -7.15 -9.19
CA LEU A 6 -19.47 -6.57 -8.75
C LEU A 6 -19.51 -5.07 -8.54
N ASN A 7 -20.49 -4.33 -9.11
CA ASN A 7 -20.69 -2.92 -8.79
C ASN A 7 -20.99 -2.64 -7.31
N SER A 8 -21.56 -3.62 -6.62
CA SER A 8 -21.87 -3.51 -5.19
C SER A 8 -20.82 -4.11 -4.27
N PHE A 9 -19.74 -4.64 -4.86
CA PHE A 9 -18.61 -5.22 -4.13
C PHE A 9 -17.58 -4.14 -3.79
N ASN A 10 -17.32 -3.95 -2.49
CA ASN A 10 -16.32 -3.02 -2.00
C ASN A 10 -15.07 -3.76 -1.55
N THR A 11 -13.93 -3.35 -2.09
CA THR A 11 -12.61 -3.75 -1.60
C THR A 11 -12.12 -2.71 -0.61
N LEU A 12 -11.74 -3.13 0.60
CA LEU A 12 -11.23 -2.24 1.64
C LEU A 12 -9.70 -2.28 1.69
N SER A 13 -9.09 -1.13 2.01
CA SER A 13 -7.63 -0.98 2.15
C SER A 13 -7.28 0.28 2.94
N ASN A 14 -6.01 0.45 3.28
CA ASN A 14 -5.49 1.64 3.95
C ASN A 14 -6.32 2.00 5.20
N LEU A 15 -6.50 1.02 6.07
CA LEU A 15 -7.13 1.23 7.38
C LEU A 15 -6.17 1.99 8.28
N VAL A 16 -6.63 3.07 8.89
CA VAL A 16 -5.86 3.86 9.85
C VAL A 16 -6.73 4.21 11.06
N GLY A 17 -6.11 4.27 12.23
CA GLY A 17 -6.78 4.57 13.49
C GLY A 17 -6.06 5.67 14.28
N LYS A 18 -6.83 6.47 15.02
CA LYS A 18 -6.32 7.41 16.03
C LYS A 18 -7.42 7.82 17.01
N GLY A 19 -7.13 7.75 18.29
CA GLY A 19 -8.11 8.05 19.35
C GLY A 19 -9.33 7.11 19.27
N THR A 20 -10.52 7.62 19.02
CA THR A 20 -11.75 6.85 18.83
C THR A 20 -12.18 6.73 17.36
N THR A 21 -11.33 7.23 16.46
CA THR A 21 -11.64 7.38 15.04
C THR A 21 -10.88 6.37 14.19
N LEU A 22 -11.58 5.76 13.23
CA LEU A 22 -10.99 4.97 12.15
C LEU A 22 -11.31 5.63 10.81
N VAL A 23 -10.38 5.52 9.86
CA VAL A 23 -10.61 5.88 8.45
C VAL A 23 -10.14 4.72 7.58
N VAL A 24 -10.91 4.41 6.54
CA VAL A 24 -10.62 3.34 5.59
C VAL A 24 -10.89 3.81 4.17
N GLN A 25 -10.11 3.31 3.24
CA GLN A 25 -10.37 3.45 1.82
C GLN A 25 -11.27 2.30 1.34
N SER A 26 -12.37 2.64 0.68
CA SER A 26 -13.27 1.70 0.00
C SER A 26 -13.18 1.91 -1.49
N THR A 27 -12.93 0.85 -2.24
CA THR A 27 -12.82 0.90 -3.70
C THR A 27 -13.81 -0.08 -4.32
N ARG A 28 -14.56 0.37 -5.32
CA ARG A 28 -15.49 -0.45 -6.09
C ARG A 28 -15.34 -0.21 -7.59
N MET A 29 -15.82 -1.16 -8.38
CA MET A 29 -15.91 -1.00 -9.83
C MET A 29 -17.10 -0.09 -10.19
N ASP A 30 -16.93 0.68 -11.25
CA ASP A 30 -18.00 1.44 -11.90
C ASP A 30 -18.05 1.01 -13.37
N PHE A 31 -19.06 0.21 -13.72
CA PHE A 31 -19.23 -0.32 -15.07
C PHE A 31 -19.66 0.75 -16.08
N GLU A 32 -20.35 1.80 -15.64
CA GLU A 32 -20.80 2.86 -16.54
C GLU A 32 -19.61 3.65 -17.10
N THR A 33 -18.65 3.95 -16.26
CA THR A 33 -17.45 4.70 -16.65
C THR A 33 -16.24 3.79 -16.93
N ASN A 34 -16.38 2.47 -16.70
CA ASN A 34 -15.29 1.48 -16.79
C ASN A 34 -14.04 1.92 -16.00
N THR A 35 -14.25 2.35 -14.76
CA THR A 35 -13.21 2.82 -13.86
C THR A 35 -13.39 2.25 -12.45
N TYR A 36 -12.39 2.47 -11.59
CA TYR A 36 -12.53 2.24 -10.17
C TYR A 36 -12.86 3.54 -9.45
N ILE A 37 -13.78 3.46 -8.50
CA ILE A 37 -14.17 4.55 -7.62
C ILE A 37 -13.60 4.26 -6.24
N SER A 38 -12.71 5.14 -5.76
CA SER A 38 -12.16 5.06 -4.40
C SER A 38 -12.71 6.19 -3.54
N GLU A 39 -13.22 5.84 -2.39
CA GLU A 39 -13.85 6.72 -1.41
C GLU A 39 -13.21 6.52 -0.04
N LEU A 40 -13.35 7.49 0.85
CA LEU A 40 -12.95 7.32 2.24
C LEU A 40 -14.18 7.26 3.14
N TRP A 41 -14.19 6.29 4.03
CA TRP A 41 -15.20 6.16 5.08
C TRP A 41 -14.55 6.40 6.44
N LYS A 42 -15.28 7.03 7.32
CA LYS A 42 -14.84 7.37 8.68
C LYS A 42 -15.79 6.78 9.70
N ARG A 43 -15.25 6.11 10.72
CA ARG A 43 -15.96 5.70 11.92
C ARG A 43 -15.64 6.64 13.08
N SER A 44 -16.69 7.17 13.71
CA SER A 44 -16.58 7.98 14.91
C SER A 44 -17.77 7.65 15.80
N ASN A 45 -17.55 7.54 17.12
CA ASN A 45 -18.60 7.15 18.07
C ASN A 45 -19.34 5.88 17.65
N GLY A 46 -18.60 4.88 17.17
CA GLY A 46 -19.16 3.58 16.78
C GLY A 46 -19.87 3.54 15.42
N GLN A 47 -20.06 4.67 14.73
CA GLN A 47 -20.81 4.73 13.47
C GLN A 47 -19.92 5.03 12.26
N TRP A 48 -20.08 4.25 11.20
CA TRP A 48 -19.46 4.49 9.90
C TRP A 48 -20.26 5.49 9.08
N LYS A 49 -19.57 6.43 8.46
CA LYS A 49 -20.15 7.42 7.52
C LYS A 49 -19.21 7.65 6.36
N SER A 50 -19.76 7.97 5.19
CA SER A 50 -18.98 8.49 4.08
C SER A 50 -18.26 9.76 4.50
N PHE A 51 -16.95 9.80 4.26
CA PHE A 51 -16.08 10.90 4.65
C PHE A 51 -15.65 11.71 3.42
N LYS A 52 -15.22 11.03 2.36
CA LYS A 52 -14.87 11.61 1.06
C LYS A 52 -15.46 10.76 -0.05
N THR A 53 -16.37 11.35 -0.82
CA THR A 53 -17.05 10.73 -1.96
C THR A 53 -17.18 11.75 -3.10
N GLY A 54 -17.66 11.31 -4.26
CA GLY A 54 -17.98 12.18 -5.39
C GLY A 54 -17.19 11.83 -6.66
N ASN A 55 -16.97 12.84 -7.51
CA ASN A 55 -16.41 12.66 -8.86
C ASN A 55 -14.89 12.52 -8.91
N ASN A 56 -14.21 12.32 -7.76
CA ASN A 56 -12.77 12.11 -7.67
C ASN A 56 -12.48 10.81 -6.94
N ASN A 57 -11.28 10.30 -7.11
CA ASN A 57 -10.78 9.22 -6.26
C ASN A 57 -10.09 9.80 -5.04
N PHE A 58 -10.38 9.21 -3.87
CA PHE A 58 -9.78 9.56 -2.60
C PHE A 58 -9.06 8.35 -2.03
N SER A 59 -7.82 8.50 -1.60
CA SER A 59 -6.98 7.39 -1.20
C SER A 59 -5.96 7.76 -0.13
N ASN A 60 -5.33 6.73 0.42
CA ASN A 60 -4.19 6.80 1.32
C ASN A 60 -4.40 7.78 2.49
N PRO A 61 -5.43 7.57 3.33
CA PRO A 61 -5.67 8.41 4.50
C PRO A 61 -4.55 8.25 5.53
N LYS A 62 -4.14 9.35 6.18
CA LYS A 62 -3.22 9.33 7.32
C LYS A 62 -3.66 10.36 8.35
N PHE A 63 -3.58 10.01 9.62
CA PHE A 63 -3.83 10.98 10.68
C PHE A 63 -2.65 11.94 10.85
N GLY A 64 -2.96 13.20 11.14
CA GLY A 64 -2.00 14.14 11.69
C GLY A 64 -1.84 13.96 13.21
N ASP A 65 -1.28 14.99 13.88
CA ASP A 65 -1.08 14.93 15.33
C ASP A 65 -2.39 14.81 16.12
N LYS A 66 -3.45 15.41 15.59
CA LYS A 66 -4.78 15.40 16.23
C LYS A 66 -5.72 14.38 15.56
N GLU A 67 -6.55 13.73 16.35
CA GLU A 67 -7.56 12.77 15.90
C GLU A 67 -8.53 13.34 14.84
N ASN A 68 -8.84 14.62 14.89
CA ASN A 68 -9.72 15.28 13.93
C ASN A 68 -9.01 15.79 12.67
N THR A 69 -7.70 15.53 12.54
CA THR A 69 -6.90 15.94 11.38
C THR A 69 -6.54 14.74 10.54
N VAL A 70 -7.05 14.69 9.31
CA VAL A 70 -6.80 13.61 8.36
C VAL A 70 -6.25 14.19 7.06
N PHE A 71 -5.12 13.66 6.63
CA PHE A 71 -4.56 13.90 5.30
C PHE A 71 -5.03 12.81 4.35
N TYR A 72 -5.18 13.12 3.07
CA TYR A 72 -5.54 12.16 2.03
C TYR A 72 -5.16 12.66 0.64
N ILE A 73 -5.00 11.74 -0.29
CA ILE A 73 -4.79 12.03 -1.70
C ILE A 73 -6.16 12.15 -2.39
N LYS A 74 -6.32 13.18 -3.23
CA LYS A 74 -7.43 13.32 -4.16
C LYS A 74 -6.87 13.33 -5.58
N THR A 75 -7.40 12.47 -6.44
CA THR A 75 -7.01 12.38 -7.84
C THR A 75 -8.25 12.53 -8.72
N ASN A 76 -8.15 13.33 -9.80
CA ASN A 76 -9.22 13.41 -10.77
C ASN A 76 -9.49 12.04 -11.36
N ARG A 77 -10.75 11.63 -11.42
CA ARG A 77 -11.10 10.43 -12.20
C ARG A 77 -10.83 10.71 -13.66
N SER A 78 -10.00 9.86 -14.28
CA SER A 78 -9.96 9.81 -15.73
C SER A 78 -11.24 9.18 -16.22
N VAL A 79 -12.23 10.00 -16.60
CA VAL A 79 -13.28 9.49 -17.47
C VAL A 79 -12.57 9.08 -18.75
N GLN A 80 -12.86 7.88 -19.27
CA GLN A 80 -12.39 7.48 -20.61
C GLN A 80 -13.02 8.43 -21.63
N ASP A 81 -12.43 9.58 -21.78
CA ASP A 81 -12.74 10.50 -22.85
C ASP A 81 -11.83 10.16 -24.03
N LYS A 82 -12.39 10.11 -25.22
CA LYS A 82 -11.66 9.88 -26.48
C LYS A 82 -10.58 10.95 -26.74
N SER A 83 -10.64 12.08 -26.02
CA SER A 83 -9.56 13.07 -26.03
C SER A 83 -8.47 12.69 -25.03
N ARG A 84 -7.45 12.07 -25.54
CA ARG A 84 -6.26 11.52 -24.83
C ARG A 84 -5.37 12.57 -24.13
N SER A 85 -5.80 13.82 -24.05
CA SER A 85 -5.03 14.95 -23.53
C SER A 85 -5.36 15.37 -22.09
N LYS A 86 -6.29 14.69 -21.38
CA LYS A 86 -6.59 15.07 -20.00
C LYS A 86 -5.43 14.75 -19.07
N LYS A 87 -4.86 15.80 -18.51
CA LYS A 87 -3.82 15.74 -17.51
C LYS A 87 -4.38 15.17 -16.19
N THR A 88 -3.72 14.16 -15.63
CA THR A 88 -4.01 13.70 -14.28
C THR A 88 -3.53 14.75 -13.31
N LEU A 89 -4.43 15.26 -12.46
CA LEU A 89 -4.11 16.17 -11.37
C LEU A 89 -4.30 15.43 -10.04
N SER A 90 -3.24 15.35 -9.26
CA SER A 90 -3.28 14.77 -7.92
C SER A 90 -2.95 15.83 -6.87
N THR A 91 -3.70 15.80 -5.78
CA THR A 91 -3.56 16.77 -4.69
C THR A 91 -3.54 16.06 -3.34
N ILE A 92 -2.80 16.62 -2.38
CA ILE A 92 -2.91 16.22 -0.97
C ILE A 92 -3.74 17.26 -0.25
N HIS A 93 -4.79 16.79 0.40
CA HIS A 93 -5.65 17.60 1.25
C HIS A 93 -5.41 17.26 2.72
N MET A 94 -5.54 18.27 3.56
CA MET A 94 -5.65 18.14 5.00
C MET A 94 -7.07 18.56 5.40
N GLN A 95 -7.77 17.70 6.11
CA GLN A 95 -9.03 18.06 6.74
C GLN A 95 -8.86 18.11 8.26
N ALA A 96 -9.13 19.28 8.84
CA ALA A 96 -9.16 19.50 10.29
C ALA A 96 -10.59 19.91 10.70
N GLY A 97 -11.33 18.98 11.29
CA GLY A 97 -12.76 19.16 11.55
C GLY A 97 -13.55 19.41 10.26
N ARG A 98 -14.11 20.63 10.09
CA ARG A 98 -14.85 21.03 8.89
C ARG A 98 -13.99 21.74 7.83
N SER A 99 -12.80 22.22 8.20
CA SER A 99 -11.91 22.91 7.27
C SER A 99 -11.16 21.92 6.40
N ILE A 100 -11.01 22.25 5.12
CA ILE A 100 -10.25 21.46 4.14
C ILE A 100 -9.26 22.41 3.47
N ASP A 101 -7.98 22.05 3.57
CA ASP A 101 -6.87 22.75 2.96
C ASP A 101 -6.19 21.87 1.90
N THR A 102 -5.86 22.44 0.73
CA THR A 102 -4.94 21.82 -0.22
C THR A 102 -3.51 22.12 0.22
N ILE A 103 -2.73 21.10 0.47
CA ILE A 103 -1.36 21.19 0.96
C ILE A 103 -0.35 21.09 -0.18
N PHE A 104 -0.60 20.23 -1.16
CA PHE A 104 0.28 19.99 -2.29
C PHE A 104 -0.54 19.61 -3.52
N GLU A 105 -0.06 20.02 -4.70
CA GLU A 105 -0.67 19.70 -5.99
C GLU A 105 0.41 19.41 -7.03
N VAL A 106 0.18 18.42 -7.88
CA VAL A 106 1.07 18.04 -8.98
C VAL A 106 0.30 17.53 -10.18
N GLU A 107 0.79 17.89 -11.37
CA GLU A 107 0.38 17.23 -12.62
C GLU A 107 1.08 15.88 -12.72
N GLY A 108 0.34 14.80 -12.57
CA GLY A 108 0.83 13.43 -12.48
C GLY A 108 0.18 12.68 -11.32
N GLY A 109 0.77 11.56 -10.94
CA GLY A 109 0.31 10.75 -9.82
C GLY A 109 1.05 11.09 -8.52
N ILE A 110 0.34 11.06 -7.40
CA ILE A 110 0.95 10.95 -6.08
C ILE A 110 0.81 9.49 -5.68
N SER A 111 1.94 8.78 -5.55
CA SER A 111 1.94 7.36 -5.18
C SER A 111 1.85 7.14 -3.67
N ASN A 112 2.53 7.98 -2.91
CA ASN A 112 2.52 7.92 -1.44
C ASN A 112 2.97 9.26 -0.83
N TYR A 113 2.77 9.42 0.46
CA TYR A 113 3.36 10.49 1.26
C TYR A 113 3.58 10.04 2.69
N SER A 114 4.50 10.66 3.40
CA SER A 114 4.69 10.47 4.84
C SER A 114 4.80 11.82 5.54
N LEU A 115 4.29 11.89 6.77
CA LEU A 115 4.47 13.07 7.62
C LEU A 115 5.85 13.01 8.26
N SER A 116 6.50 14.16 8.41
CA SER A 116 7.73 14.24 9.20
C SER A 116 7.43 13.95 10.67
N LYS A 117 8.43 13.46 11.40
CA LYS A 117 8.32 13.14 12.84
C LYS A 117 7.84 14.33 13.69
N ASP A 118 8.18 15.56 13.29
CA ASP A 118 7.78 16.80 13.99
C ASP A 118 6.41 17.34 13.55
N GLY A 119 5.71 16.64 12.62
CA GLY A 119 4.39 17.02 12.09
C GLY A 119 4.35 18.32 11.28
N LYS A 120 5.51 19.00 11.03
CA LYS A 120 5.56 20.30 10.36
C LYS A 120 5.70 20.21 8.85
N SER A 121 6.20 19.09 8.35
CA SER A 121 6.44 18.84 6.94
C SER A 121 5.85 17.49 6.52
N MET A 122 5.76 17.29 5.22
CA MET A 122 5.52 15.97 4.63
C MET A 122 6.49 15.74 3.50
N TYR A 123 6.73 14.47 3.23
CA TYR A 123 7.48 13.98 2.08
C TYR A 123 6.50 13.33 1.12
N VAL A 124 6.46 13.83 -0.12
CA VAL A 124 5.50 13.39 -1.14
C VAL A 124 6.24 12.68 -2.25
N ILE A 125 5.85 11.46 -2.55
CA ILE A 125 6.36 10.67 -3.67
C ILE A 125 5.41 10.85 -4.83
N THR A 126 5.93 11.32 -5.96
CA THR A 126 5.16 11.54 -7.18
C THR A 126 5.62 10.62 -8.32
N SER A 127 4.76 10.42 -9.32
CA SER A 127 5.08 9.79 -10.59
C SER A 127 4.67 10.76 -11.70
N GLU A 128 5.64 11.40 -12.31
CA GLU A 128 5.47 12.44 -13.31
C GLU A 128 6.00 11.98 -14.67
N TRP A 129 5.52 12.61 -15.74
CA TRP A 129 6.15 12.42 -17.05
C TRP A 129 7.61 12.90 -17.00
N SER A 130 8.53 12.12 -17.53
CA SER A 130 9.93 12.50 -17.64
C SER A 130 10.07 13.74 -18.54
N LYS A 131 11.20 14.45 -18.41
CA LYS A 131 11.45 15.67 -19.20
C LYS A 131 11.32 15.44 -20.70
N GLU A 132 11.74 14.29 -21.19
CA GLU A 132 11.68 13.92 -22.61
C GLU A 132 10.24 13.79 -23.10
N PHE A 133 9.35 13.24 -22.26
CA PHE A 133 7.97 12.94 -22.64
C PHE A 133 6.97 14.01 -22.21
N LYS A 134 7.36 14.94 -21.34
CA LYS A 134 6.45 15.96 -20.80
C LYS A 134 5.86 16.86 -21.87
N ASN A 135 6.66 17.20 -22.89
CA ASN A 135 6.31 18.16 -23.94
C ASN A 135 5.70 17.52 -25.19
N ILE A 136 5.55 16.20 -25.23
CA ILE A 136 4.89 15.51 -26.33
C ILE A 136 3.37 15.77 -26.22
N GLU A 137 2.79 16.41 -27.22
CA GLU A 137 1.35 16.78 -27.22
C GLU A 137 0.46 15.56 -27.31
N ASP A 138 0.74 14.65 -28.24
CA ASP A 138 0.02 13.38 -28.39
C ASP A 138 0.92 12.18 -28.08
N LYS A 139 1.01 11.86 -26.79
CA LYS A 139 1.84 10.76 -26.27
C LYS A 139 1.44 9.36 -26.76
N ASN A 140 0.37 9.24 -27.53
CA ASN A 140 -0.13 7.95 -28.01
C ASN A 140 -0.01 7.76 -29.53
N SER A 141 0.18 8.82 -30.29
CA SER A 141 0.33 8.78 -31.75
C SER A 141 1.77 8.83 -32.21
N GLU A 142 2.68 9.36 -31.39
CA GLU A 142 4.10 9.41 -31.74
C GLU A 142 4.78 8.05 -31.51
N PRO A 143 5.64 7.59 -32.44
CA PRO A 143 6.48 6.43 -32.23
C PRO A 143 7.35 6.61 -30.99
N MET A 144 7.37 5.62 -30.10
CA MET A 144 8.21 5.64 -28.92
C MET A 144 9.38 4.68 -29.09
N TYR A 145 10.56 5.18 -28.80
CA TYR A 145 11.78 4.39 -28.76
C TYR A 145 12.15 4.06 -27.32
N TYR A 146 12.38 2.78 -27.04
CA TYR A 146 12.74 2.30 -25.71
C TYR A 146 14.12 1.68 -25.74
N GLU A 147 15.04 2.22 -24.95
CA GLU A 147 16.40 1.71 -24.81
C GLU A 147 16.57 0.75 -23.64
N ASN A 148 15.62 0.78 -22.69
CA ASN A 148 15.72 0.00 -21.48
C ASN A 148 14.56 -0.99 -21.31
N LEU A 149 14.83 -2.12 -20.65
CA LEU A 149 13.86 -3.17 -20.30
C LEU A 149 13.80 -3.37 -18.77
N PRO A 150 12.63 -3.67 -18.21
CA PRO A 150 11.31 -3.63 -18.86
C PRO A 150 10.83 -2.20 -19.08
N PHE A 151 10.19 -1.91 -20.20
CA PHE A 151 9.59 -0.60 -20.45
C PHE A 151 8.13 -0.51 -20.01
N ARG A 152 7.50 -1.66 -19.75
CA ARG A 152 6.08 -1.81 -19.39
C ARG A 152 5.88 -2.93 -18.37
N PHE A 153 4.92 -2.72 -17.45
CA PHE A 153 4.33 -3.75 -16.60
C PHE A 153 2.81 -3.80 -16.79
N ASP A 154 2.21 -4.99 -16.70
CA ASP A 154 0.77 -5.18 -16.97
C ASP A 154 -0.14 -4.31 -16.09
N THR A 155 0.18 -4.15 -14.81
CA THR A 155 -0.62 -3.35 -13.88
C THR A 155 -0.29 -1.86 -13.90
N ARG A 156 0.94 -1.48 -14.29
CA ARG A 156 1.43 -0.10 -14.28
C ARG A 156 1.40 0.56 -15.66
N GLY A 157 1.23 -0.23 -16.74
CA GLY A 157 1.38 0.23 -18.11
C GLY A 157 2.82 0.58 -18.45
N ILE A 158 3.02 1.58 -19.31
CA ILE A 158 4.35 2.04 -19.71
C ILE A 158 4.98 2.82 -18.56
N ILE A 159 6.13 2.32 -18.08
CA ILE A 159 6.89 2.93 -16.97
C ILE A 159 8.07 3.78 -17.44
N TYR A 160 8.59 3.50 -18.65
CA TYR A 160 9.80 4.13 -19.18
C TYR A 160 9.71 5.66 -19.27
N ASN A 161 8.54 6.18 -19.60
CA ASN A 161 8.28 7.61 -19.78
C ASN A 161 7.97 8.37 -18.50
N LYS A 162 8.00 7.71 -17.34
CA LYS A 162 7.73 8.34 -16.05
C LYS A 162 8.94 8.29 -15.13
N ARG A 163 9.00 9.27 -14.23
CA ARG A 163 10.03 9.32 -13.18
C ARG A 163 9.38 9.61 -11.84
N ALA A 164 9.92 8.98 -10.82
CA ALA A 164 9.50 9.24 -9.45
C ALA A 164 10.33 10.36 -8.82
N HIS A 165 9.67 11.30 -8.17
CA HIS A 165 10.30 12.40 -7.46
C HIS A 165 9.91 12.39 -5.99
N VAL A 166 10.73 13.04 -5.15
CA VAL A 166 10.37 13.30 -3.76
C VAL A 166 10.35 14.80 -3.52
N TYR A 167 9.23 15.28 -3.01
CA TYR A 167 9.07 16.66 -2.55
C TYR A 167 9.01 16.72 -1.03
N LYS A 168 9.70 17.69 -0.45
CA LYS A 168 9.48 18.10 0.92
C LYS A 168 8.53 19.30 0.93
N VAL A 169 7.41 19.19 1.63
CA VAL A 169 6.35 20.19 1.68
C VAL A 169 6.19 20.68 3.12
N ASN A 170 6.25 21.97 3.35
CA ASN A 170 5.91 22.56 4.64
C ASN A 170 4.38 22.66 4.75
N ILE A 171 3.78 21.99 5.72
CA ILE A 171 2.32 21.87 5.84
C ILE A 171 1.64 23.22 6.07
N ARG A 172 2.25 24.08 6.90
CA ARG A 172 1.67 25.39 7.24
C ARG A 172 1.78 26.41 6.11
N THR A 173 2.96 26.52 5.49
CA THR A 173 3.22 27.55 4.46
C THR A 173 2.90 27.06 3.05
N LYS A 174 2.69 25.74 2.87
CA LYS A 174 2.46 25.06 1.58
C LYS A 174 3.63 25.22 0.58
N LYS A 175 4.77 25.77 1.03
CA LYS A 175 5.98 25.84 0.24
C LYS A 175 6.59 24.44 0.12
N PHE A 176 7.06 24.10 -1.07
CA PHE A 176 7.68 22.81 -1.32
C PHE A 176 9.00 22.93 -2.07
N THR A 177 9.81 21.91 -1.92
CA THR A 177 11.09 21.77 -2.61
C THR A 177 11.22 20.33 -3.09
N LYS A 178 11.60 20.14 -4.35
CA LYS A 178 11.95 18.82 -4.90
C LYS A 178 13.31 18.42 -4.30
N ILE A 179 13.33 17.47 -3.39
CA ILE A 179 14.55 17.00 -2.72
C ILE A 179 15.21 15.85 -3.47
N ILE A 180 14.42 15.08 -4.26
CA ILE A 180 14.93 14.09 -5.21
C ILE A 180 14.27 14.34 -6.55
N ASP A 181 15.09 14.58 -7.56
CA ASP A 181 14.69 14.69 -8.96
C ASP A 181 14.99 13.37 -9.69
N GLY A 182 13.94 12.60 -9.96
CA GLY A 182 14.04 11.30 -10.62
C GLY A 182 14.55 11.38 -12.05
N ASP A 183 14.33 12.50 -12.76
CA ASP A 183 14.89 12.70 -14.10
C ASP A 183 16.42 12.73 -14.10
N THR A 184 17.03 13.32 -13.09
CA THR A 184 18.50 13.42 -12.96
C THR A 184 19.12 12.16 -12.39
N LYS A 185 18.32 11.29 -11.76
CA LYS A 185 18.75 10.06 -11.09
C LYS A 185 18.25 8.80 -11.77
N ASP A 186 17.47 8.94 -12.83
CA ASP A 186 16.82 7.84 -13.55
C ASP A 186 16.00 6.91 -12.64
N ILE A 187 15.24 7.50 -11.71
CA ILE A 187 14.42 6.76 -10.75
C ILE A 187 13.05 6.49 -11.36
N ILE A 188 12.73 5.23 -11.53
CA ILE A 188 11.49 4.77 -12.16
C ILE A 188 10.34 4.74 -11.16
N SER A 189 10.58 4.22 -9.96
CA SER A 189 9.61 4.17 -8.87
C SER A 189 10.28 4.31 -7.50
N ILE A 190 9.51 4.77 -6.52
CA ILE A 190 9.86 4.78 -5.10
C ILE A 190 8.73 4.05 -4.37
N GLU A 191 9.04 2.96 -3.71
CA GLU A 191 8.07 2.13 -3.04
C GLU A 191 7.82 2.59 -1.61
N SER A 192 8.89 2.91 -0.91
CA SER A 192 8.83 3.25 0.51
C SER A 192 9.77 4.41 0.82
N LEU A 193 9.36 5.25 1.77
CA LEU A 193 10.15 6.35 2.27
C LEU A 193 9.85 6.52 3.77
N VAL A 194 10.90 6.50 4.59
CA VAL A 194 10.80 6.56 6.04
C VAL A 194 11.80 7.55 6.61
N GLU A 195 11.37 8.31 7.61
CA GLU A 195 12.23 9.22 8.40
C GLU A 195 12.59 8.54 9.72
N GLY A 196 13.88 8.47 10.02
CA GLY A 196 14.41 7.92 11.27
C GLY A 196 15.45 8.81 11.93
N GLY A 197 16.07 8.32 13.01
CA GLY A 197 17.13 9.05 13.74
C GLY A 197 18.34 9.43 12.88
N LYS A 198 18.51 8.80 11.73
CA LYS A 198 19.62 9.00 10.79
C LYS A 198 19.21 9.71 9.49
N GLY A 199 18.01 10.31 9.46
CA GLY A 199 17.49 11.03 8.30
C GLY A 199 16.48 10.23 7.49
N LEU A 200 16.36 10.58 6.23
CA LEU A 200 15.36 10.07 5.33
C LEU A 200 15.95 8.95 4.47
N VAL A 201 15.29 7.79 4.46
CA VAL A 201 15.68 6.61 3.67
C VAL A 201 14.55 6.20 2.75
N LEU A 202 14.90 5.77 1.53
CA LEU A 202 13.93 5.30 0.52
C LEU A 202 14.35 3.96 -0.08
N SER A 203 13.37 3.18 -0.52
CA SER A 203 13.53 2.09 -1.47
C SER A 203 13.05 2.55 -2.85
N PHE A 204 13.82 2.27 -3.89
CA PHE A 204 13.56 2.78 -5.24
C PHE A 204 14.05 1.82 -6.32
N ASP A 205 13.42 1.93 -7.50
CA ASP A 205 13.80 1.20 -8.70
C ASP A 205 14.58 2.10 -9.67
N GLN A 206 15.65 1.56 -10.20
CA GLN A 206 16.49 2.19 -11.20
C GLN A 206 16.91 1.16 -12.23
N TYR A 207 17.06 1.54 -13.50
CA TYR A 207 17.67 0.64 -14.47
C TYR A 207 19.14 0.34 -14.12
N ASN A 208 19.54 -0.90 -14.35
CA ASN A 208 20.97 -1.26 -14.24
C ASN A 208 21.77 -0.55 -15.34
N SER A 209 23.11 -0.58 -15.22
CA SER A 209 24.02 0.10 -16.17
C SER A 209 23.90 -0.38 -17.62
N LYS A 210 23.29 -1.54 -17.87
CA LYS A 210 23.05 -2.11 -19.21
C LYS A 210 21.63 -1.82 -19.72
N GLY A 211 20.75 -1.23 -18.92
CA GLY A 211 19.35 -1.00 -19.28
C GLY A 211 18.52 -2.28 -19.47
N THR A 212 18.97 -3.42 -18.95
CA THR A 212 18.32 -4.72 -19.21
C THR A 212 17.37 -5.17 -18.09
N MET A 213 17.41 -4.50 -16.95
CA MET A 213 16.53 -4.82 -15.81
C MET A 213 16.43 -3.63 -14.85
N LEU A 214 15.36 -3.59 -14.06
CA LEU A 214 15.27 -2.71 -12.91
C LEU A 214 15.98 -3.34 -11.71
N GLU A 215 16.75 -2.55 -11.00
CA GLU A 215 17.37 -2.88 -9.72
C GLU A 215 16.64 -2.14 -8.61
N GLU A 216 16.21 -2.90 -7.60
CA GLU A 216 15.68 -2.33 -6.37
C GLU A 216 16.84 -1.94 -5.47
N LYS A 217 16.80 -0.71 -4.98
CA LYS A 217 17.87 -0.12 -4.17
C LYS A 217 17.31 0.52 -2.91
N ILE A 218 18.12 0.54 -1.86
CA ILE A 218 17.87 1.31 -0.66
C ILE A 218 18.94 2.39 -0.57
N GLY A 219 18.51 3.63 -0.32
CA GLY A 219 19.42 4.76 -0.19
C GLY A 219 18.98 5.77 0.85
N ALA A 220 19.96 6.42 1.49
CA ALA A 220 19.74 7.57 2.35
C ALA A 220 19.76 8.87 1.54
N ILE A 221 18.90 9.81 1.90
CA ILE A 221 18.88 11.15 1.30
C ILE A 221 19.81 12.06 2.13
N GLU A 222 20.92 12.46 1.54
CA GLU A 222 21.89 13.38 2.11
C GLU A 222 22.06 14.59 1.17
N SER A 223 21.67 15.80 1.61
CA SER A 223 21.81 17.04 0.82
C SER A 223 21.27 16.93 -0.62
N SER A 224 20.05 16.38 -0.77
CA SER A 224 19.37 16.13 -2.07
C SER A 224 20.09 15.14 -2.99
N LYS A 225 20.99 14.34 -2.44
CA LYS A 225 21.63 13.20 -3.11
C LYS A 225 21.18 11.91 -2.47
N ILE A 226 21.18 10.84 -3.24
CA ILE A 226 20.95 9.49 -2.71
C ILE A 226 22.31 8.84 -2.52
N LYS A 227 22.59 8.45 -1.29
CA LYS A 227 23.69 7.58 -0.95
C LYS A 227 23.17 6.16 -0.87
N GLU A 228 23.56 5.33 -1.82
CA GLU A 228 23.15 3.92 -1.83
C GLU A 228 23.64 3.22 -0.56
N ILE A 229 22.71 2.50 0.06
CA ILE A 229 22.98 1.66 1.25
C ILE A 229 23.02 0.19 0.81
N TYR A 230 22.08 -0.23 -0.03
CA TYR A 230 21.97 -1.63 -0.46
C TYR A 230 21.30 -1.76 -1.83
N SER A 231 21.78 -2.71 -2.66
CA SER A 231 21.28 -2.94 -4.03
C SER A 231 21.28 -4.42 -4.47
N LYS A 232 21.45 -5.34 -3.53
CA LYS A 232 21.59 -6.78 -3.87
C LYS A 232 20.32 -7.59 -3.63
N GLY A 233 19.31 -7.00 -3.01
CA GLY A 233 18.06 -7.65 -2.62
C GLY A 233 16.84 -7.13 -3.38
N SER A 234 15.68 -7.57 -2.92
CA SER A 234 14.38 -7.03 -3.27
C SER A 234 13.68 -6.69 -1.95
N MET A 235 13.54 -5.40 -1.64
CA MET A 235 13.12 -4.92 -0.33
C MET A 235 12.21 -3.69 -0.45
N GLY A 236 10.99 -3.82 0.07
CA GLY A 236 10.06 -2.72 0.27
C GLY A 236 9.72 -2.53 1.75
N ASN A 237 8.60 -1.84 2.02
CA ASN A 237 8.05 -1.65 3.37
C ASN A 237 9.14 -1.31 4.42
N LEU A 238 9.83 -0.17 4.21
CA LEU A 238 10.85 0.32 5.14
C LEU A 238 10.21 0.83 6.42
N PHE A 239 10.82 0.52 7.56
CA PHE A 239 10.42 1.03 8.88
C PHE A 239 11.59 1.04 9.85
N TYR A 240 11.46 1.83 10.92
CA TYR A 240 12.40 1.80 12.03
C TYR A 240 11.83 1.00 13.19
N TYR A 241 12.65 0.12 13.73
CA TYR A 241 12.36 -0.67 14.91
C TYR A 241 13.63 -0.78 15.76
N GLU A 242 13.56 -0.54 17.07
CA GLU A 242 14.72 -0.50 17.97
C GLU A 242 15.82 0.47 17.44
N ASP A 243 15.42 1.66 16.95
CA ASP A 243 16.29 2.66 16.32
C ASP A 243 17.09 2.20 15.10
N GLU A 244 16.77 1.02 14.54
CA GLU A 244 17.45 0.47 13.39
C GLU A 244 16.52 0.38 12.18
N LEU A 245 17.09 0.53 10.99
CA LEU A 245 16.35 0.41 9.74
C LEU A 245 16.03 -1.06 9.45
N HIS A 246 14.76 -1.32 9.15
CA HIS A 246 14.28 -2.62 8.72
C HIS A 246 13.52 -2.52 7.39
N ALA A 247 13.41 -3.65 6.70
CA ALA A 247 12.63 -3.81 5.48
C ALA A 247 11.96 -5.18 5.46
N VAL A 248 10.87 -5.31 4.74
CA VAL A 248 10.32 -6.61 4.35
C VAL A 248 10.84 -6.95 2.95
N GLY A 249 11.35 -8.17 2.76
CA GLY A 249 11.84 -8.60 1.45
C GLY A 249 12.84 -9.76 1.50
N MET A 250 13.63 -9.85 0.44
CA MET A 250 14.68 -10.86 0.25
C MET A 250 16.06 -10.20 0.27
N ARG A 251 17.01 -10.78 0.99
CA ARG A 251 18.38 -10.28 1.05
C ARG A 251 19.11 -10.33 -0.29
N LYS A 252 18.84 -11.35 -1.09
CA LYS A 252 19.39 -11.50 -2.43
C LYS A 252 18.27 -11.56 -3.44
N ARG A 253 18.41 -10.82 -4.52
CA ARG A 253 17.50 -10.89 -5.65
C ARG A 253 17.63 -12.25 -6.34
N PHE A 254 16.50 -12.85 -6.71
CA PHE A 254 16.45 -14.19 -7.35
C PHE A 254 17.02 -15.35 -6.52
N ASP A 255 17.06 -15.22 -5.20
CA ASP A 255 17.47 -16.31 -4.29
C ASP A 255 16.29 -17.28 -4.07
N TRP A 256 15.78 -17.87 -5.14
CA TRP A 256 14.67 -18.83 -5.09
C TRP A 256 15.15 -20.22 -4.67
N PRO A 257 14.42 -20.92 -3.80
CA PRO A 257 13.16 -20.53 -3.13
C PRO A 257 13.41 -19.95 -1.74
N THR A 258 13.49 -18.63 -1.62
CA THR A 258 13.66 -17.95 -0.33
C THR A 258 12.40 -17.14 -0.01
N ASN A 259 11.89 -17.27 1.21
CA ASN A 259 10.76 -16.50 1.69
C ASN A 259 11.12 -15.02 1.86
N THR A 260 10.16 -14.14 1.62
CA THR A 260 10.25 -12.76 2.08
C THR A 260 10.18 -12.71 3.60
N THR A 261 11.00 -11.88 4.22
CA THR A 261 11.11 -11.80 5.68
C THR A 261 11.45 -10.38 6.14
N VAL A 262 11.43 -10.14 7.44
CA VAL A 262 11.94 -8.90 8.03
C VAL A 262 13.45 -8.93 8.07
N LEU A 263 14.07 -7.96 7.43
CA LEU A 263 15.52 -7.78 7.34
C LEU A 263 15.92 -6.52 8.10
N LYS A 264 17.00 -6.62 8.87
CA LYS A 264 17.68 -5.50 9.51
C LYS A 264 18.79 -5.00 8.60
N ILE A 265 18.87 -3.68 8.41
CA ILE A 265 19.81 -3.04 7.50
C ILE A 265 20.69 -2.06 8.28
N SER A 266 21.99 -2.31 8.31
CA SER A 266 22.93 -1.39 8.93
C SER A 266 23.26 -0.22 8.00
N ASN A 267 23.83 0.86 8.54
CA ASN A 267 24.27 2.01 7.75
C ASN A 267 25.43 1.70 6.80
N THR A 268 26.14 0.61 7.04
CA THR A 268 27.23 0.14 6.19
C THR A 268 26.77 -0.82 5.09
N GLY A 269 25.43 -1.02 4.99
CA GLY A 269 24.84 -1.92 4.01
C GLY A 269 24.91 -3.40 4.39
N ASN A 270 25.22 -3.73 5.64
CA ASN A 270 25.13 -5.11 6.10
C ASN A 270 23.66 -5.44 6.35
N VAL A 271 23.21 -6.56 5.79
CA VAL A 271 21.82 -7.03 5.91
C VAL A 271 21.79 -8.36 6.63
N SER A 272 20.97 -8.45 7.68
CA SER A 272 20.76 -9.67 8.48
C SER A 272 19.26 -9.98 8.61
N TYR A 273 18.95 -11.24 8.87
CA TYR A 273 17.58 -11.70 9.09
C TYR A 273 17.13 -11.42 10.52
N LYS A 274 15.96 -10.77 10.73
CA LYS A 274 15.33 -10.65 12.06
C LYS A 274 14.68 -11.98 12.48
N TYR A 275 14.02 -12.67 11.54
CA TYR A 275 13.30 -13.94 11.78
C TYR A 275 13.84 -15.06 10.87
N ARG A 276 15.07 -15.50 11.10
CA ARG A 276 15.73 -16.49 10.24
C ARG A 276 15.03 -17.86 10.20
N SER A 277 14.42 -18.29 11.29
CA SER A 277 13.74 -19.58 11.42
C SER A 277 12.26 -19.55 11.08
N PHE A 278 11.73 -18.39 10.72
CA PHE A 278 10.32 -18.26 10.35
C PHE A 278 10.13 -18.62 8.88
N ASP A 279 9.63 -19.83 8.63
CA ASP A 279 9.50 -20.42 7.29
C ASP A 279 8.16 -20.08 6.63
N ARG A 280 7.85 -18.80 6.52
CA ARG A 280 6.65 -18.26 5.82
C ARG A 280 6.97 -16.90 5.21
N ASN A 281 6.27 -16.56 4.14
CA ASN A 281 6.38 -15.24 3.53
C ASN A 281 5.78 -14.16 4.45
N ILE A 282 6.58 -13.18 4.82
CA ILE A 282 6.10 -11.95 5.47
C ILE A 282 5.82 -10.93 4.37
N VAL A 283 4.59 -10.38 4.35
CA VAL A 283 4.13 -9.49 3.26
C VAL A 283 4.05 -8.02 3.67
N LYS A 284 3.86 -7.75 4.96
CA LYS A 284 3.79 -6.40 5.52
C LYS A 284 4.28 -6.43 6.97
N ALA A 285 5.00 -5.40 7.39
CA ALA A 285 5.36 -5.20 8.79
C ALA A 285 5.12 -3.75 9.22
N GLU A 286 4.75 -3.56 10.47
CA GLU A 286 4.47 -2.25 11.08
C GLU A 286 4.82 -2.28 12.56
N VAL A 287 5.30 -1.16 13.09
CA VAL A 287 5.64 -1.00 14.50
C VAL A 287 4.61 -0.11 15.17
N ASN A 288 4.05 -0.58 16.27
CA ASN A 288 3.17 0.20 17.14
C ASN A 288 3.61 0.00 18.61
N GLU A 289 3.87 1.08 19.33
CA GLU A 289 4.28 1.08 20.74
C GLU A 289 5.43 0.09 21.03
N ASP A 290 6.50 0.16 20.22
CA ASP A 290 7.67 -0.71 20.30
C ASP A 290 7.43 -2.22 20.06
N ILE A 291 6.24 -2.59 19.63
CA ILE A 291 5.91 -3.94 19.21
C ILE A 291 5.93 -4.02 17.69
N LEU A 292 6.64 -5.01 17.15
CA LEU A 292 6.68 -5.29 15.73
C LEU A 292 5.56 -6.28 15.36
N TYR A 293 4.63 -5.83 14.55
CA TYR A 293 3.56 -6.65 13.99
C TYR A 293 3.83 -6.96 12.54
N PHE A 294 3.43 -8.14 12.07
CA PHE A 294 3.53 -8.45 10.65
C PHE A 294 2.41 -9.36 10.16
N LEU A 295 2.10 -9.20 8.88
CA LEU A 295 1.27 -10.10 8.10
C LEU A 295 2.15 -11.14 7.43
N TYR A 296 1.75 -12.41 7.48
CA TYR A 296 2.44 -13.51 6.83
C TYR A 296 1.46 -14.48 6.17
N GLU A 297 1.94 -15.19 5.15
CA GLU A 297 1.15 -16.15 4.38
C GLU A 297 1.31 -17.56 4.94
N ASP A 298 0.21 -18.23 5.23
CA ASP A 298 0.19 -19.64 5.60
C ASP A 298 -1.11 -20.31 5.14
N SER A 299 -1.00 -21.50 4.58
CA SER A 299 -2.14 -22.35 4.18
C SER A 299 -3.25 -21.57 3.44
N GLY A 300 -2.85 -20.78 2.41
CA GLY A 300 -3.75 -19.99 1.58
C GLY A 300 -4.38 -18.77 2.25
N LYS A 301 -3.93 -18.39 3.43
CA LYS A 301 -4.40 -17.23 4.21
C LYS A 301 -3.26 -16.28 4.51
N THR A 302 -3.62 -15.05 4.82
CA THR A 302 -2.70 -14.07 5.42
C THR A 302 -3.11 -13.89 6.87
N LEU A 303 -2.18 -14.05 7.79
CA LEU A 303 -2.39 -14.02 9.23
C LEU A 303 -1.63 -12.86 9.87
N LEU A 304 -2.09 -12.39 11.03
CA LEU A 304 -1.46 -11.31 11.79
C LEU A 304 -0.72 -11.87 13.01
N ARG A 305 0.55 -11.48 13.16
CA ARG A 305 1.43 -11.93 14.23
C ARG A 305 2.06 -10.76 14.97
N ASP A 306 2.12 -10.86 16.27
CA ASP A 306 3.04 -10.11 17.11
C ASP A 306 4.42 -10.76 16.98
N GLY A 307 5.29 -10.10 16.24
CA GLY A 307 6.65 -10.59 16.00
C GLY A 307 7.58 -10.41 17.18
N THR A 308 7.33 -9.46 18.06
CA THR A 308 8.13 -9.22 19.27
C THR A 308 7.92 -10.35 20.27
N ASN A 309 6.67 -10.73 20.52
CA ASN A 309 6.31 -11.80 21.44
C ASN A 309 6.18 -13.17 20.76
N ASN A 310 6.29 -13.22 19.42
CA ASN A 310 6.20 -14.43 18.61
C ASN A 310 4.86 -15.18 18.74
N VAL A 311 3.74 -14.42 18.75
CA VAL A 311 2.38 -14.95 18.98
C VAL A 311 1.46 -14.57 17.83
N ASP A 312 0.72 -15.54 17.30
CA ASP A 312 -0.37 -15.27 16.35
C ASP A 312 -1.55 -14.64 17.08
N LEU A 313 -2.03 -13.52 16.53
CA LEU A 313 -3.05 -12.70 17.21
C LEU A 313 -4.48 -13.15 16.91
N ILE A 314 -4.68 -13.97 15.88
CA ILE A 314 -5.99 -14.37 15.39
C ILE A 314 -6.05 -15.88 15.24
N ASN A 315 -7.09 -16.46 15.82
CA ASN A 315 -7.40 -17.88 15.72
C ASN A 315 -8.76 -18.08 15.02
N SER A 316 -8.87 -17.62 13.78
CA SER A 316 -10.11 -17.69 12.99
C SER A 316 -9.81 -18.04 11.54
N ASP A 317 -10.80 -18.61 10.84
CA ASP A 317 -10.68 -18.99 9.44
C ASP A 317 -10.94 -17.79 8.51
N VAL A 318 -10.04 -16.82 8.59
CA VAL A 318 -10.09 -15.58 7.79
C VAL A 318 -8.73 -15.22 7.22
N THR A 319 -8.74 -14.42 6.17
CA THR A 319 -7.55 -13.78 5.61
C THR A 319 -7.52 -12.31 6.02
N ILE A 320 -6.42 -11.88 6.62
CA ILE A 320 -6.22 -10.49 7.03
C ILE A 320 -5.56 -9.72 5.89
N LYS A 321 -6.19 -8.65 5.43
CA LYS A 321 -5.65 -7.81 4.35
C LYS A 321 -4.87 -6.60 4.85
N ASP A 322 -5.32 -6.05 5.97
CA ASP A 322 -4.71 -4.85 6.55
C ASP A 322 -5.06 -4.77 8.03
N PHE A 323 -4.30 -3.99 8.78
CA PHE A 323 -4.55 -3.78 10.19
C PHE A 323 -4.20 -2.35 10.60
N ALA A 324 -4.80 -1.89 11.69
CA ALA A 324 -4.53 -0.60 12.30
C ALA A 324 -4.70 -0.66 13.81
N PHE A 325 -3.99 0.21 14.49
CA PHE A 325 -4.08 0.39 15.93
C PHE A 325 -4.78 1.70 16.26
N ASN A 326 -5.51 1.68 17.36
CA ASN A 326 -6.23 2.83 17.87
C ASN A 326 -6.21 2.77 19.41
N ASN A 327 -5.30 3.52 20.04
CA ASN A 327 -4.93 3.32 21.43
C ASN A 327 -4.55 1.84 21.68
N GLU A 328 -5.22 1.18 22.64
CA GLU A 328 -4.99 -0.23 22.99
C GLU A 328 -5.76 -1.23 22.11
N GLN A 329 -6.57 -0.75 21.15
CA GLN A 329 -7.41 -1.60 20.30
C GLN A 329 -6.76 -1.88 18.97
N THR A 330 -6.88 -3.12 18.49
CA THR A 330 -6.46 -3.55 17.18
C THR A 330 -7.66 -3.76 16.26
N PHE A 331 -7.58 -3.24 15.07
CA PHE A 331 -8.59 -3.39 14.03
C PHE A 331 -7.98 -4.02 12.79
N VAL A 332 -8.75 -4.86 12.13
CA VAL A 332 -8.30 -5.55 10.91
C VAL A 332 -9.34 -5.44 9.81
N ILE A 333 -8.86 -5.39 8.57
CA ILE A 333 -9.67 -5.72 7.40
C ILE A 333 -9.49 -7.20 7.15
N ALA A 334 -10.59 -7.94 7.19
CA ALA A 334 -10.55 -9.38 6.97
C ALA A 334 -11.63 -9.83 5.99
N ASN A 335 -11.36 -10.93 5.30
CA ASN A 335 -12.31 -11.64 4.47
C ASN A 335 -12.17 -13.15 4.67
N SER A 336 -13.11 -13.90 4.14
CA SER A 336 -13.00 -15.35 3.98
C SER A 336 -13.45 -15.72 2.57
N PHE A 337 -13.37 -16.99 2.24
CA PHE A 337 -13.79 -17.46 0.93
C PHE A 337 -15.25 -17.08 0.59
N SER A 338 -16.15 -17.15 1.57
CA SER A 338 -17.58 -16.85 1.41
C SER A 338 -17.97 -15.43 1.83
N ASN A 339 -17.09 -14.69 2.51
CA ASN A 339 -17.39 -13.36 3.03
C ASN A 339 -16.41 -12.32 2.49
N PRO A 340 -16.90 -11.28 1.80
CA PRO A 340 -16.05 -10.20 1.32
C PRO A 340 -15.48 -9.35 2.46
N ASP A 341 -14.61 -8.41 2.10
CA ASP A 341 -13.93 -7.52 3.04
C ASP A 341 -14.89 -6.84 4.01
N GLU A 342 -14.60 -6.97 5.28
CA GLU A 342 -15.24 -6.22 6.36
C GLU A 342 -14.18 -5.79 7.38
N ILE A 343 -14.54 -4.83 8.24
CA ILE A 343 -13.66 -4.38 9.32
C ILE A 343 -14.10 -5.03 10.61
N TYR A 344 -13.14 -5.55 11.33
CA TYR A 344 -13.33 -6.21 12.61
C TYR A 344 -12.47 -5.54 13.68
N GLU A 345 -12.98 -5.52 14.89
CA GLU A 345 -12.21 -5.28 16.10
C GLU A 345 -11.65 -6.62 16.57
N LEU A 346 -10.35 -6.66 16.84
CA LEU A 346 -9.66 -7.83 17.36
C LEU A 346 -9.54 -7.69 18.88
N ASN A 347 -10.07 -8.66 19.61
CA ASN A 347 -10.00 -8.70 21.05
C ASN A 347 -9.75 -10.13 21.54
N ASN A 348 -8.61 -10.35 22.21
CA ASN A 348 -8.21 -11.66 22.74
C ASN A 348 -8.33 -12.81 21.71
N GLY A 349 -7.86 -12.57 20.48
CA GLY A 349 -7.88 -13.56 19.40
C GLY A 349 -9.23 -13.71 18.68
N GLN A 350 -10.26 -13.01 19.15
CA GLN A 350 -11.60 -13.04 18.56
C GLN A 350 -11.89 -11.80 17.73
N LEU A 351 -12.58 -11.99 16.60
CA LEU A 351 -12.96 -10.93 15.66
C LEU A 351 -14.43 -10.56 15.85
N THR A 352 -14.68 -9.30 16.18
CA THR A 352 -16.01 -8.72 16.23
C THR A 352 -16.22 -7.80 15.03
N LYS A 353 -17.16 -8.14 14.16
CA LYS A 353 -17.48 -7.33 12.96
C LYS A 353 -18.05 -5.98 13.36
N ILE A 354 -17.44 -4.89 12.87
CA ILE A 354 -17.84 -3.52 13.16
C ILE A 354 -18.23 -2.70 11.92
N SER A 355 -18.19 -3.30 10.74
CA SER A 355 -18.62 -2.65 9.48
C SER A 355 -19.73 -3.42 8.77
N LYS A 356 -20.31 -2.78 7.76
CA LYS A 356 -21.31 -3.32 6.84
C LYS A 356 -20.97 -2.95 5.42
N ALA A 357 -19.68 -2.98 5.10
CA ALA A 357 -19.15 -2.50 3.83
C ALA A 357 -19.72 -3.25 2.63
N ASN A 358 -19.94 -4.55 2.78
CA ASN A 358 -20.43 -5.43 1.72
C ASN A 358 -21.82 -6.03 2.01
N GLU A 359 -22.58 -5.48 2.97
CA GLU A 359 -23.90 -6.00 3.31
C GLU A 359 -24.87 -6.02 2.12
N SER A 360 -24.82 -5.00 1.25
CA SER A 360 -25.67 -4.94 0.06
C SER A 360 -25.30 -6.01 -0.98
N PHE A 361 -24.02 -6.34 -1.10
CA PHE A 361 -23.53 -7.41 -1.95
C PHE A 361 -23.97 -8.77 -1.41
N THR A 362 -23.71 -9.06 -0.14
CA THR A 362 -24.03 -10.37 0.48
C THR A 362 -25.53 -10.66 0.57
N LYS A 363 -26.38 -9.64 0.60
CA LYS A 363 -27.86 -9.81 0.52
C LYS A 363 -28.32 -10.20 -0.89
N LYS A 364 -27.60 -9.81 -1.93
CA LYS A 364 -27.98 -10.08 -3.34
C LYS A 364 -27.33 -11.33 -3.91
N VAL A 365 -26.11 -11.62 -3.48
CA VAL A 365 -25.26 -12.65 -4.04
C VAL A 365 -25.09 -13.78 -3.03
N LYS A 366 -25.55 -14.96 -3.40
CA LYS A 366 -25.25 -16.17 -2.64
C LYS A 366 -23.80 -16.55 -2.93
N THR A 367 -23.00 -16.57 -1.90
CA THR A 367 -21.65 -17.14 -1.89
C THR A 367 -21.70 -18.63 -1.55
N TRP A 368 -20.67 -19.35 -1.92
CA TRP A 368 -20.54 -20.78 -1.61
C TRP A 368 -19.50 -20.95 -0.52
N ASP A 369 -19.73 -21.90 0.38
CA ASP A 369 -18.74 -22.28 1.37
C ASP A 369 -17.62 -23.07 0.72
N CYS A 370 -16.44 -22.95 1.28
CA CYS A 370 -15.25 -23.68 0.88
C CYS A 370 -14.83 -24.58 2.03
N GLU A 371 -14.67 -25.86 1.76
CA GLU A 371 -14.12 -26.81 2.74
C GLU A 371 -12.61 -26.88 2.50
N TYR A 372 -11.83 -26.75 3.54
CA TYR A 372 -10.37 -26.93 3.52
C TYR A 372 -10.02 -28.30 4.09
N GLU A 373 -9.20 -29.04 3.37
CA GLU A 373 -8.68 -30.31 3.78
C GLU A 373 -7.22 -30.45 3.41
N ARG A 374 -6.44 -31.08 4.28
CA ARG A 374 -5.07 -31.45 4.01
C ARG A 374 -5.02 -32.90 3.58
N ILE A 375 -4.61 -33.14 2.34
CA ILE A 375 -4.56 -34.50 1.75
C ILE A 375 -3.13 -35.01 1.84
N ASP A 376 -2.96 -36.14 2.52
CA ASP A 376 -1.69 -36.88 2.51
C ASP A 376 -1.57 -37.69 1.20
N THR A 377 -0.53 -37.39 0.44
CA THR A 377 -0.21 -38.09 -0.83
C THR A 377 0.75 -39.25 -0.62
N GLY A 378 1.14 -39.55 0.62
CA GLY A 378 2.16 -40.53 0.97
C GLY A 378 3.61 -40.03 0.76
N LYS A 379 3.79 -38.86 0.14
CA LYS A 379 5.09 -38.18 -0.03
C LYS A 379 5.11 -36.78 0.57
N SER A 380 3.97 -36.13 0.64
CA SER A 380 3.78 -34.79 1.16
C SER A 380 2.31 -34.57 1.47
N GLU A 381 2.03 -33.62 2.34
CA GLU A 381 0.67 -33.10 2.53
C GLU A 381 0.40 -31.96 1.56
N ILE A 382 -0.79 -31.93 0.96
CA ILE A 382 -1.22 -30.89 0.02
C ILE A 382 -2.46 -30.20 0.59
N ASP A 383 -2.38 -28.88 0.72
CA ASP A 383 -3.53 -28.07 1.07
C ASP A 383 -4.53 -28.04 -0.08
N THR A 384 -5.79 -28.38 0.20
CA THR A 384 -6.86 -28.52 -0.80
C THR A 384 -8.08 -27.73 -0.36
N TRP A 385 -8.70 -27.02 -1.30
CA TRP A 385 -9.94 -26.28 -1.08
C TRP A 385 -11.01 -26.78 -2.04
N GLY A 386 -12.12 -27.29 -1.50
CA GLY A 386 -13.25 -27.79 -2.24
C GLY A 386 -14.44 -26.85 -2.19
N ILE A 387 -15.04 -26.56 -3.35
CA ILE A 387 -16.31 -25.84 -3.43
C ILE A 387 -17.36 -26.83 -3.92
N PHE A 388 -18.35 -27.12 -3.09
CA PHE A 388 -19.41 -28.06 -3.43
C PHE A 388 -20.69 -27.31 -3.82
N VAL A 389 -21.10 -27.48 -5.08
CA VAL A 389 -22.30 -26.89 -5.65
C VAL A 389 -23.38 -27.95 -5.71
N GLY A 390 -24.27 -27.99 -4.72
CA GLY A 390 -25.38 -28.99 -4.69
C GLY A 390 -25.45 -29.72 -3.33
N LYS A 391 -26.51 -30.50 -3.16
CA LYS A 391 -26.76 -31.24 -1.92
C LYS A 391 -26.14 -32.64 -1.87
N ASP A 392 -25.53 -33.06 -2.94
CA ASP A 392 -24.93 -34.41 -3.00
C ASP A 392 -23.46 -34.28 -2.54
N LYS A 393 -23.25 -34.56 -1.27
CA LYS A 393 -21.96 -34.84 -0.66
C LYS A 393 -21.50 -36.24 -0.99
#